data_f9c0600208c39130ea54691fe54f04d4
#
_entry.id   f9c0600208c39130ea54691fe54f04d4
#
_cell.length_a   1.000
_cell.length_b   1.000
_cell.length_c   1.000
_cell.angle_alpha   90.00
_cell.angle_beta   90.00
_cell.angle_gamma   90.00
#
_symmetry.space_group_name_H-M   'P 1'
#
loop_
_entity.id
_entity.type
_entity.pdbx_description
1 polymer ?
#
loop_
_entity_poly.entity_id
_entity_poly.type
_entity_poly.pdbx_seq_one_letter_code
_entity_poly.pdbx_strand_id
1 'polypeptide(L)'
;MRIITVEEHFHHAESVARVLELSGSGPITPDAGFGEFLGTFMPDRESAERLAGKRLAHMDAVGIDVQVVSHGANSPGNLAHPDAVELCRTVNDVLAQQISEHPARFRGFATLPLYDPAKAADELRRCVDELGFVGALTHGSIEGAFLDDPRFDPVLATAEAVNLPIYVHPGMPERAVSTPYYAGTWPAAVHFLFAGPAFGWHAEAGIHVLRLILSGALDRHPNLKLLSGHWGELVAGWLDRLDEVVGWADHLDRAPSAYYRDQVWATPSGMFSQNQLNFFVAEIGADRIIHSEDYPYVVRDNVSDFLEQADLTDEQRGAIAHGNAEALLGMSGK
;
A
#
# COMPACT_ATOMS: atom_id res chain seq x y z
N MET A 1 17.07 -16.60 8.22
CA MET A 1 17.13 -15.56 7.15
C MET A 1 16.53 -14.29 7.73
N ARG A 2 17.13 -13.09 7.48
CA ARG A 2 16.50 -11.82 7.85
C ARG A 2 15.27 -11.56 6.98
N ILE A 3 14.19 -11.04 7.58
CA ILE A 3 12.93 -10.72 6.87
C ILE A 3 12.47 -9.32 7.24
N ILE A 4 12.22 -8.48 6.21
CA ILE A 4 11.61 -7.17 6.33
C ILE A 4 10.31 -7.18 5.53
N THR A 5 9.20 -6.80 6.15
CA THR A 5 7.89 -6.72 5.49
C THR A 5 7.41 -5.27 5.41
N VAL A 6 6.68 -4.90 4.34
CA VAL A 6 6.43 -3.48 3.99
C VAL A 6 4.96 -3.10 3.81
N GLU A 7 4.03 -3.97 4.10
CA GLU A 7 2.58 -3.71 4.00
C GLU A 7 1.89 -4.18 5.29
N GLU A 8 2.27 -3.50 6.37
CA GLU A 8 1.77 -3.80 7.69
C GLU A 8 1.01 -2.58 8.21
N HIS A 9 -0.10 -2.81 8.89
CA HIS A 9 -1.02 -1.74 9.21
C HIS A 9 -1.23 -1.57 10.72
N PHE A 10 -1.49 -0.33 11.13
CA PHE A 10 -2.02 -0.02 12.46
C PHE A 10 -3.23 0.90 12.34
N HIS A 11 -3.98 1.05 13.42
CA HIS A 11 -5.09 1.97 13.52
C HIS A 11 -4.89 2.94 14.69
N HIS A 12 -5.26 4.21 14.48
CA HIS A 12 -5.49 5.15 15.57
C HIS A 12 -6.99 5.31 15.75
N ALA A 13 -7.55 4.72 16.81
CA ALA A 13 -8.99 4.58 17.00
C ALA A 13 -9.76 5.91 16.95
N GLU A 14 -9.21 6.98 17.56
CA GLU A 14 -9.85 8.30 17.57
C GLU A 14 -9.89 8.91 16.17
N SER A 15 -8.81 8.78 15.37
CA SER A 15 -8.79 9.24 13.99
C SER A 15 -9.74 8.44 13.12
N VAL A 16 -9.81 7.11 13.27
CA VAL A 16 -10.77 6.25 12.56
C VAL A 16 -12.22 6.68 12.88
N ALA A 17 -12.54 6.90 14.16
CA ALA A 17 -13.88 7.36 14.57
C ALA A 17 -14.23 8.71 13.91
N ARG A 18 -13.29 9.66 13.90
CA ARG A 18 -13.49 10.96 13.28
C ARG A 18 -13.64 10.88 11.75
N VAL A 19 -12.85 10.04 11.10
CA VAL A 19 -12.99 9.79 9.65
C VAL A 19 -14.38 9.22 9.32
N LEU A 20 -14.85 8.22 10.08
CA LEU A 20 -16.18 7.63 9.89
C LEU A 20 -17.31 8.65 10.10
N GLU A 21 -17.18 9.55 11.07
CA GLU A 21 -18.13 10.64 11.30
C GLU A 21 -18.20 11.60 10.11
N LEU A 22 -17.05 11.95 9.52
CA LEU A 22 -16.95 12.97 8.46
C LEU A 22 -17.16 12.43 7.04
N SER A 23 -16.88 11.13 6.80
CA SER A 23 -16.94 10.55 5.44
C SER A 23 -18.35 10.26 4.94
N GLY A 24 -19.38 10.39 5.79
CA GLY A 24 -20.77 10.09 5.38
C GLY A 24 -20.99 8.60 5.06
N SER A 25 -21.95 8.33 4.16
CA SER A 25 -22.29 6.96 3.77
C SER A 25 -21.23 6.39 2.80
N GLY A 26 -20.56 5.32 3.19
CA GLY A 26 -19.61 4.59 2.34
C GLY A 26 -20.25 4.00 1.06
N PRO A 27 -19.46 3.34 0.20
CA PRO A 27 -19.91 2.84 -1.09
C PRO A 27 -20.88 1.67 -0.99
N ILE A 28 -20.95 1.00 0.15
CA ILE A 28 -21.81 -0.17 0.38
C ILE A 28 -23.11 0.26 1.05
N THR A 29 -24.24 -0.25 0.58
CA THR A 29 -25.54 -0.11 1.28
C THR A 29 -25.70 -1.29 2.22
N PRO A 30 -25.68 -1.09 3.56
CA PRO A 30 -25.80 -2.17 4.54
C PRO A 30 -27.13 -2.89 4.49
N ASP A 31 -27.13 -4.20 4.77
CA ASP A 31 -28.29 -5.00 5.11
C ASP A 31 -28.26 -5.42 6.59
N ALA A 32 -29.26 -6.23 7.02
CA ALA A 32 -29.44 -6.59 8.42
C ALA A 32 -28.26 -7.36 9.05
N GLY A 33 -27.44 -8.05 8.27
CA GLY A 33 -26.29 -8.85 8.77
C GLY A 33 -24.93 -8.16 8.63
N PHE A 34 -24.88 -7.01 7.96
CA PHE A 34 -23.62 -6.39 7.57
C PHE A 34 -22.76 -5.94 8.76
N GLY A 35 -23.37 -5.41 9.81
CA GLY A 35 -22.65 -4.98 11.02
C GLY A 35 -21.98 -6.14 11.76
N GLU A 36 -22.68 -7.29 11.90
CA GLU A 36 -22.13 -8.50 12.49
C GLU A 36 -20.96 -9.05 11.67
N PHE A 37 -21.13 -9.08 10.34
CA PHE A 37 -20.05 -9.46 9.43
C PHE A 37 -18.80 -8.60 9.62
N LEU A 38 -18.94 -7.25 9.64
CA LEU A 38 -17.80 -6.38 9.86
C LEU A 38 -17.12 -6.63 11.21
N GLY A 39 -17.88 -6.88 12.26
CA GLY A 39 -17.33 -7.18 13.59
C GLY A 39 -16.49 -8.46 13.65
N THR A 40 -16.74 -9.41 12.74
CA THR A 40 -15.94 -10.65 12.63
C THR A 40 -14.81 -10.54 11.61
N PHE A 41 -14.96 -9.69 10.60
CA PHE A 41 -14.01 -9.53 9.52
C PHE A 41 -12.83 -8.62 9.89
N MET A 42 -13.09 -7.59 10.69
CA MET A 42 -12.03 -6.65 11.08
C MET A 42 -11.10 -7.26 12.15
N PRO A 43 -9.80 -6.91 12.13
CA PRO A 43 -8.84 -7.41 13.11
C PRO A 43 -9.20 -6.97 14.53
N ASP A 44 -8.75 -7.74 15.53
CA ASP A 44 -8.96 -7.37 16.92
C ASP A 44 -8.17 -6.08 17.28
N ARG A 45 -8.69 -5.35 18.26
CA ARG A 45 -8.23 -4.03 18.65
C ARG A 45 -6.74 -4.01 19.04
N GLU A 46 -6.26 -5.01 19.80
CA GLU A 46 -4.87 -5.03 20.24
C GLU A 46 -3.92 -5.18 19.06
N SER A 47 -4.22 -6.11 18.13
CA SER A 47 -3.43 -6.33 16.91
C SER A 47 -3.44 -5.12 15.99
N ALA A 48 -4.57 -4.39 15.94
CA ALA A 48 -4.71 -3.22 15.07
C ALA A 48 -4.05 -1.95 15.65
N GLU A 49 -4.17 -1.68 16.97
CA GLU A 49 -3.76 -0.39 17.54
C GLU A 49 -2.34 -0.39 18.13
N ARG A 50 -1.70 -1.56 18.33
CA ARG A 50 -0.44 -1.65 19.08
C ARG A 50 0.70 -2.26 18.25
N LEU A 51 1.87 -1.59 18.31
CA LEU A 51 3.14 -2.15 17.81
C LEU A 51 3.88 -2.96 18.89
N ALA A 52 3.14 -3.63 19.76
CA ALA A 52 3.66 -4.40 20.89
C ALA A 52 2.80 -5.67 21.09
N GLY A 53 3.02 -6.40 22.16
CA GLY A 53 2.18 -7.53 22.58
C GLY A 53 2.01 -8.58 21.47
N LYS A 54 0.77 -8.77 20.99
CA LYS A 54 0.44 -9.78 19.98
C LYS A 54 1.24 -9.62 18.69
N ARG A 55 1.48 -8.38 18.23
CA ARG A 55 2.21 -8.11 16.98
C ARG A 55 3.68 -8.59 17.10
N LEU A 56 4.37 -8.22 18.17
CA LEU A 56 5.75 -8.68 18.38
C LEU A 56 5.82 -10.21 18.55
N ALA A 57 4.87 -10.80 19.28
CA ALA A 57 4.81 -12.24 19.44
C ALA A 57 4.56 -12.95 18.09
N HIS A 58 3.71 -12.40 17.23
CA HIS A 58 3.50 -12.90 15.88
C HIS A 58 4.78 -12.79 15.04
N MET A 59 5.40 -11.60 14.98
CA MET A 59 6.68 -11.41 14.26
C MET A 59 7.74 -12.42 14.68
N ASP A 60 7.88 -12.65 15.99
CA ASP A 60 8.85 -13.61 16.52
C ASP A 60 8.50 -15.07 16.13
N ALA A 61 7.21 -15.40 16.11
CA ALA A 61 6.76 -16.75 15.77
C ALA A 61 6.96 -17.10 14.28
N VAL A 62 6.81 -16.11 13.37
CA VAL A 62 6.89 -16.32 11.91
C VAL A 62 8.22 -15.85 11.29
N GLY A 63 9.15 -15.33 12.12
CA GLY A 63 10.50 -14.97 11.70
C GLY A 63 10.62 -13.59 11.01
N ILE A 64 9.71 -12.64 11.29
CA ILE A 64 9.82 -11.26 10.80
C ILE A 64 10.73 -10.45 11.72
N ASP A 65 11.81 -9.88 11.18
CA ASP A 65 12.73 -9.02 11.93
C ASP A 65 12.22 -7.58 12.01
N VAL A 66 11.74 -7.04 10.89
CA VAL A 66 11.27 -5.64 10.79
C VAL A 66 9.97 -5.56 10.02
N GLN A 67 9.01 -4.81 10.55
CA GLN A 67 7.81 -4.39 9.84
C GLN A 67 7.88 -2.91 9.48
N VAL A 68 7.52 -2.54 8.25
CA VAL A 68 7.25 -1.15 7.87
C VAL A 68 5.75 -0.94 7.94
N VAL A 69 5.31 -0.08 8.86
CA VAL A 69 3.93 0.05 9.27
C VAL A 69 3.32 1.35 8.74
N SER A 70 2.06 1.27 8.30
CA SER A 70 1.25 2.40 7.84
C SER A 70 -0.11 2.42 8.54
N HIS A 71 -0.86 3.52 8.44
CA HIS A 71 -2.26 3.52 8.86
C HIS A 71 -3.10 2.70 7.88
N GLY A 72 -3.93 1.79 8.39
CA GLY A 72 -4.78 0.91 7.60
C GLY A 72 -6.10 1.54 7.17
N ALA A 73 -7.16 0.72 7.10
CA ALA A 73 -8.50 1.14 6.65
C ALA A 73 -9.04 2.37 7.41
N ASN A 74 -9.93 3.13 6.75
CA ASN A 74 -10.44 4.41 7.25
C ASN A 74 -9.32 5.42 7.56
N SER A 75 -8.31 5.44 6.71
CA SER A 75 -7.19 6.39 6.80
C SER A 75 -7.66 7.82 6.65
N PRO A 76 -7.17 8.76 7.47
CA PRO A 76 -7.43 10.19 7.28
C PRO A 76 -6.80 10.73 6.00
N GLY A 77 -5.87 10.02 5.37
CA GLY A 77 -5.24 10.40 4.11
C GLY A 77 -6.22 10.59 2.96
N ASN A 78 -7.32 9.83 2.95
CA ASN A 78 -8.36 9.91 1.92
C ASN A 78 -9.59 10.73 2.37
N LEU A 79 -9.53 11.39 3.52
CA LEU A 79 -10.63 12.19 4.00
C LEU A 79 -10.71 13.51 3.21
N ALA A 80 -11.79 13.68 2.44
CA ALA A 80 -12.08 14.92 1.69
C ALA A 80 -12.62 16.02 2.64
N HIS A 81 -11.82 16.40 3.63
CA HIS A 81 -12.20 17.38 4.65
C HIS A 81 -10.96 18.10 5.22
N PRO A 82 -11.04 19.39 5.60
CA PRO A 82 -9.92 20.13 6.18
C PRO A 82 -9.28 19.47 7.40
N ASP A 83 -10.05 18.74 8.22
CA ASP A 83 -9.55 18.01 9.39
C ASP A 83 -8.50 16.94 9.01
N ALA A 84 -8.43 16.52 7.73
CA ALA A 84 -7.45 15.54 7.24
C ALA A 84 -6.01 15.96 7.59
N VAL A 85 -5.70 17.25 7.54
CA VAL A 85 -4.34 17.77 7.83
C VAL A 85 -3.93 17.46 9.27
N GLU A 86 -4.79 17.78 10.23
CA GLU A 86 -4.52 17.54 11.65
C GLU A 86 -4.54 16.05 12.00
N LEU A 87 -5.51 15.31 11.44
CA LEU A 87 -5.65 13.88 11.67
C LEU A 87 -4.46 13.08 11.12
N CYS A 88 -3.96 13.40 9.92
CA CYS A 88 -2.77 12.76 9.36
C CYS A 88 -1.54 13.03 10.23
N ARG A 89 -1.35 14.28 10.65
CA ARG A 89 -0.25 14.64 11.55
C ARG A 89 -0.31 13.85 12.86
N THR A 90 -1.49 13.80 13.49
CA THR A 90 -1.73 13.03 14.72
C THR A 90 -1.39 11.55 14.55
N VAL A 91 -1.85 10.93 13.46
CA VAL A 91 -1.60 9.52 13.15
C VAL A 91 -0.10 9.26 12.97
N ASN A 92 0.62 10.13 12.25
CA ASN A 92 2.05 10.00 12.04
C ASN A 92 2.85 10.15 13.35
N ASP A 93 2.47 11.10 14.20
CA ASP A 93 3.12 11.32 15.49
C ASP A 93 2.89 10.13 16.44
N VAL A 94 1.67 9.57 16.49
CA VAL A 94 1.35 8.36 17.26
C VAL A 94 2.13 7.15 16.75
N LEU A 95 2.22 6.97 15.43
CA LEU A 95 3.01 5.89 14.85
C LEU A 95 4.50 6.03 15.21
N ALA A 96 5.06 7.22 15.08
CA ALA A 96 6.46 7.50 15.43
C ALA A 96 6.74 7.22 16.90
N GLN A 97 5.82 7.61 17.80
CA GLN A 97 5.93 7.29 19.23
C GLN A 97 5.98 5.78 19.46
N GLN A 98 5.07 4.99 18.86
CA GLN A 98 5.07 3.54 19.03
C GLN A 98 6.33 2.88 18.43
N ILE A 99 6.82 3.38 17.29
CA ILE A 99 8.08 2.90 16.70
C ILE A 99 9.25 3.14 17.65
N SER A 100 9.26 4.27 18.35
CA SER A 100 10.34 4.63 19.29
C SER A 100 10.48 3.67 20.49
N GLU A 101 9.43 2.91 20.81
CA GLU A 101 9.45 1.87 21.85
C GLU A 101 10.20 0.60 21.37
N HIS A 102 10.20 0.33 20.08
CA HIS A 102 10.85 -0.84 19.46
C HIS A 102 11.56 -0.48 18.14
N PRO A 103 12.55 0.44 18.16
CA PRO A 103 13.13 1.03 16.95
C PRO A 103 13.92 0.02 16.08
N ALA A 104 14.30 -1.12 16.63
CA ALA A 104 14.94 -2.21 15.88
C ALA A 104 13.93 -3.04 15.06
N ARG A 105 12.65 -2.99 15.43
CA ARG A 105 11.59 -3.87 14.88
C ARG A 105 10.64 -3.15 13.91
N PHE A 106 10.54 -1.83 13.96
CA PHE A 106 9.56 -1.08 13.18
C PHE A 106 10.15 0.11 12.42
N ARG A 107 9.54 0.41 11.27
CA ARG A 107 9.68 1.65 10.50
C ARG A 107 8.27 2.14 10.13
N GLY A 108 8.15 3.40 9.69
CA GLY A 108 6.87 4.00 9.34
C GLY A 108 6.78 4.43 7.89
N PHE A 109 5.60 4.26 7.28
CA PHE A 109 5.16 5.01 6.12
C PHE A 109 4.23 6.14 6.55
N ALA A 110 4.42 7.33 5.97
CA ALA A 110 3.62 8.50 6.25
C ALA A 110 2.18 8.37 5.72
N THR A 111 1.22 8.82 6.51
CA THR A 111 -0.15 9.08 6.07
C THR A 111 -0.24 10.54 5.66
N LEU A 112 -0.65 10.81 4.42
CA LEU A 112 -0.60 12.14 3.80
C LEU A 112 -2.00 12.73 3.64
N PRO A 113 -2.23 14.00 4.00
CA PRO A 113 -3.54 14.66 3.84
C PRO A 113 -3.77 15.08 2.38
N LEU A 114 -4.14 14.12 1.51
CA LEU A 114 -4.30 14.35 0.07
C LEU A 114 -5.40 15.36 -0.29
N TYR A 115 -6.29 15.71 0.65
CA TYR A 115 -7.23 16.82 0.53
C TYR A 115 -6.52 18.15 0.20
N ASP A 116 -5.34 18.38 0.76
CA ASP A 116 -4.48 19.52 0.50
C ASP A 116 -3.09 19.04 0.05
N PRO A 117 -2.84 18.93 -1.26
CA PRO A 117 -1.58 18.38 -1.79
C PRO A 117 -0.32 19.13 -1.35
N ALA A 118 -0.42 20.44 -1.11
CA ALA A 118 0.72 21.22 -0.60
C ALA A 118 1.05 20.81 0.85
N LYS A 119 0.03 20.65 1.69
CA LYS A 119 0.20 20.15 3.06
C LYS A 119 0.63 18.68 3.09
N ALA A 120 0.19 17.87 2.13
CA ALA A 120 0.63 16.50 1.99
C ALA A 120 2.14 16.42 1.68
N ALA A 121 2.64 17.28 0.80
CA ALA A 121 4.06 17.40 0.49
C ALA A 121 4.89 17.87 1.70
N ASP A 122 4.40 18.90 2.45
CA ASP A 122 5.02 19.38 3.68
C ASP A 122 5.08 18.25 4.73
N GLU A 123 3.98 17.49 4.91
CA GLU A 123 3.89 16.42 5.89
C GLU A 123 4.79 15.23 5.53
N LEU A 124 4.88 14.87 4.24
CA LEU A 124 5.83 13.85 3.80
C LEU A 124 7.26 14.21 4.18
N ARG A 125 7.67 15.46 3.90
CA ARG A 125 9.00 15.95 4.26
C ARG A 125 9.22 15.92 5.77
N ARG A 126 8.25 16.40 6.55
CA ARG A 126 8.31 16.33 8.02
C ARG A 126 8.48 14.90 8.54
N CYS A 127 7.69 13.97 8.02
CA CYS A 127 7.76 12.56 8.43
C CYS A 127 9.14 11.95 8.15
N VAL A 128 9.76 12.31 7.03
CA VAL A 128 11.11 11.82 6.68
C VAL A 128 12.17 12.49 7.56
N ASP A 129 12.17 13.82 7.64
CA ASP A 129 13.24 14.59 8.27
C ASP A 129 13.20 14.53 9.80
N GLU A 130 11.98 14.53 10.40
CA GLU A 130 11.80 14.63 11.86
C GLU A 130 11.43 13.29 12.51
N LEU A 131 10.62 12.44 11.82
CA LEU A 131 10.13 11.18 12.38
C LEU A 131 10.91 9.96 11.89
N GLY A 132 11.78 10.12 10.87
CA GLY A 132 12.59 9.04 10.32
C GLY A 132 11.78 8.01 9.54
N PHE A 133 10.65 8.41 8.95
CA PHE A 133 9.83 7.53 8.11
C PHE A 133 10.52 7.24 6.78
N VAL A 134 10.19 6.10 6.20
CA VAL A 134 10.90 5.53 5.04
C VAL A 134 10.09 5.57 3.74
N GLY A 135 9.08 6.41 3.67
CA GLY A 135 8.18 6.61 2.53
C GLY A 135 6.79 7.02 2.96
N ALA A 136 5.83 6.89 2.07
CA ALA A 136 4.41 7.13 2.35
C ALA A 136 3.54 6.01 1.80
N LEU A 137 2.32 5.86 2.38
CA LEU A 137 1.29 4.98 1.84
C LEU A 137 0.01 5.79 1.59
N THR A 138 -0.58 5.60 0.40
CA THR A 138 -1.83 6.24 -0.01
C THR A 138 -2.86 5.17 -0.38
N HIS A 139 -4.15 5.40 -0.08
CA HIS A 139 -5.22 4.45 -0.37
C HIS A 139 -6.12 4.98 -1.50
N GLY A 140 -6.24 4.23 -2.61
CA GLY A 140 -7.19 4.51 -3.68
C GLY A 140 -7.20 5.96 -4.19
N SER A 141 -8.37 6.45 -4.60
CA SER A 141 -8.58 7.82 -5.05
C SER A 141 -9.12 8.73 -3.94
N ILE A 142 -8.99 10.04 -4.11
CA ILE A 142 -9.66 11.05 -3.29
C ILE A 142 -10.60 11.88 -4.17
N GLU A 143 -11.92 11.82 -3.91
CA GLU A 143 -12.95 12.46 -4.73
C GLU A 143 -12.80 12.10 -6.23
N GLY A 144 -12.52 10.83 -6.53
CA GLY A 144 -12.31 10.33 -7.89
C GLY A 144 -11.01 10.75 -8.57
N ALA A 145 -10.14 11.48 -7.89
CA ALA A 145 -8.83 11.83 -8.42
C ALA A 145 -7.75 10.89 -7.89
N PHE A 146 -6.93 10.39 -8.79
CA PHE A 146 -5.75 9.58 -8.51
C PHE A 146 -4.50 10.45 -8.52
N LEU A 147 -3.36 9.93 -8.04
CA LEU A 147 -2.12 10.70 -7.92
C LEU A 147 -1.54 11.21 -9.26
N ASP A 148 -2.07 10.77 -10.39
CA ASP A 148 -1.72 11.32 -11.71
C ASP A 148 -2.36 12.69 -12.00
N ASP A 149 -3.39 13.10 -11.23
CA ASP A 149 -3.97 14.44 -11.34
C ASP A 149 -2.87 15.48 -11.02
N PRO A 150 -2.70 16.52 -11.88
CA PRO A 150 -1.64 17.53 -11.70
C PRO A 150 -1.64 18.22 -10.33
N ARG A 151 -2.74 18.25 -9.62
CA ARG A 151 -2.81 18.82 -8.26
C ARG A 151 -1.89 18.10 -7.27
N PHE A 152 -1.58 16.80 -7.50
CA PHE A 152 -0.72 15.99 -6.66
C PHE A 152 0.76 16.03 -7.05
N ASP A 153 1.13 16.75 -8.10
CA ASP A 153 2.52 16.89 -8.53
C ASP A 153 3.48 17.33 -7.40
N PRO A 154 3.08 18.22 -6.45
CA PRO A 154 3.93 18.53 -5.29
C PRO A 154 4.25 17.33 -4.40
N VAL A 155 3.34 16.36 -4.27
CA VAL A 155 3.55 15.13 -3.49
C VAL A 155 4.53 14.21 -4.20
N LEU A 156 4.35 14.01 -5.52
CA LEU A 156 5.24 13.19 -6.34
C LEU A 156 6.66 13.77 -6.37
N ALA A 157 6.78 15.09 -6.59
CA ALA A 157 8.05 15.80 -6.57
C ALA A 157 8.77 15.69 -5.22
N THR A 158 8.01 15.75 -4.10
CA THR A 158 8.59 15.59 -2.77
C THR A 158 9.08 14.17 -2.54
N ALA A 159 8.32 13.15 -2.91
CA ALA A 159 8.71 11.75 -2.78
C ALA A 159 9.98 11.45 -3.60
N GLU A 160 10.05 11.97 -4.84
CA GLU A 160 11.25 11.87 -5.66
C GLU A 160 12.45 12.58 -5.01
N ALA A 161 12.27 13.81 -4.52
CA ALA A 161 13.33 14.62 -3.91
C ALA A 161 13.91 13.99 -2.63
N VAL A 162 13.08 13.34 -1.80
CA VAL A 162 13.55 12.59 -0.62
C VAL A 162 14.04 11.18 -0.98
N ASN A 163 13.88 10.77 -2.23
CA ASN A 163 14.30 9.47 -2.79
C ASN A 163 13.69 8.27 -2.08
N LEU A 164 12.44 8.38 -1.63
CA LEU A 164 11.68 7.35 -0.93
C LEU A 164 10.39 7.01 -1.68
N PRO A 165 9.85 5.78 -1.53
CA PRO A 165 8.71 5.33 -2.31
C PRO A 165 7.37 5.89 -1.81
N ILE A 166 6.39 5.92 -2.72
CA ILE A 166 4.97 5.96 -2.41
C ILE A 166 4.40 4.55 -2.59
N TYR A 167 3.80 4.00 -1.55
CA TYR A 167 3.00 2.79 -1.64
C TYR A 167 1.61 3.15 -2.14
N VAL A 168 1.25 2.65 -3.32
CA VAL A 168 -0.09 2.77 -3.91
C VAL A 168 -0.92 1.59 -3.43
N HIS A 169 -1.59 1.79 -2.28
CA HIS A 169 -2.40 0.77 -1.64
C HIS A 169 -3.85 0.82 -2.18
N PRO A 170 -4.55 -0.32 -2.26
CA PRO A 170 -5.96 -0.36 -2.60
C PRO A 170 -6.84 0.54 -1.73
N GLY A 171 -7.92 1.05 -2.31
CA GLY A 171 -8.99 1.75 -1.62
C GLY A 171 -10.34 1.31 -2.16
N MET A 172 -11.41 1.47 -1.35
CA MET A 172 -12.75 1.13 -1.81
C MET A 172 -13.14 1.99 -3.01
N PRO A 173 -13.56 1.39 -4.15
CA PRO A 173 -14.07 2.15 -5.28
C PRO A 173 -15.22 3.06 -4.88
N GLU A 174 -15.31 4.24 -5.51
CA GLU A 174 -16.42 5.15 -5.28
C GLU A 174 -17.77 4.49 -5.56
N ARG A 175 -18.84 4.98 -4.91
CA ARG A 175 -20.19 4.45 -5.08
C ARG A 175 -20.62 4.37 -6.56
N ALA A 176 -20.20 5.33 -7.38
CA ALA A 176 -20.49 5.39 -8.80
C ALA A 176 -19.88 4.21 -9.59
N VAL A 177 -18.81 3.62 -9.11
CA VAL A 177 -18.18 2.41 -9.63
C VAL A 177 -18.66 1.17 -8.87
N SER A 178 -18.61 1.23 -7.53
CA SER A 178 -18.92 0.09 -6.67
C SER A 178 -20.33 -0.46 -6.91
N THR A 179 -21.33 0.39 -6.99
CA THR A 179 -22.74 -0.04 -7.16
C THR A 179 -22.96 -0.77 -8.48
N PRO A 180 -22.66 -0.21 -9.67
CA PRO A 180 -22.94 -0.89 -10.93
C PRO A 180 -22.04 -2.10 -11.23
N TYR A 181 -20.82 -2.15 -10.65
CA TYR A 181 -19.85 -3.20 -10.99
C TYR A 181 -19.86 -4.37 -10.00
N TYR A 182 -20.11 -4.11 -8.72
CA TYR A 182 -19.91 -5.09 -7.66
C TYR A 182 -21.16 -5.41 -6.83
N ALA A 183 -22.22 -4.59 -6.90
CA ALA A 183 -23.49 -4.93 -6.27
C ALA A 183 -24.31 -5.88 -7.15
N GLY A 184 -25.09 -6.75 -6.52
CA GLY A 184 -25.94 -7.71 -7.21
C GLY A 184 -27.06 -8.22 -6.34
N THR A 185 -27.54 -9.45 -6.61
CA THR A 185 -28.61 -10.10 -5.84
C THR A 185 -28.11 -10.81 -4.57
N TRP A 186 -26.86 -10.63 -4.23
CA TRP A 186 -26.20 -11.17 -3.04
C TRP A 186 -26.21 -10.19 -1.86
N PRO A 187 -25.93 -10.67 -0.63
CA PRO A 187 -25.86 -9.83 0.57
C PRO A 187 -24.81 -8.72 0.50
N ALA A 188 -25.01 -7.67 1.31
CA ALA A 188 -24.07 -6.53 1.41
C ALA A 188 -22.63 -6.96 1.77
N ALA A 189 -22.47 -8.01 2.57
CA ALA A 189 -21.15 -8.59 2.86
C ALA A 189 -20.42 -9.07 1.61
N VAL A 190 -21.13 -9.72 0.67
CA VAL A 190 -20.54 -10.17 -0.61
C VAL A 190 -20.22 -8.97 -1.51
N HIS A 191 -21.08 -7.95 -1.54
CA HIS A 191 -20.79 -6.70 -2.23
C HIS A 191 -19.51 -6.06 -1.67
N PHE A 192 -19.38 -5.93 -0.36
CA PHE A 192 -18.19 -5.40 0.30
C PHE A 192 -16.94 -6.18 -0.06
N LEU A 193 -16.98 -7.51 0.05
CA LEU A 193 -15.83 -8.36 -0.26
C LEU A 193 -15.44 -8.26 -1.75
N PHE A 194 -16.42 -8.26 -2.65
CA PHE A 194 -16.16 -8.22 -4.09
C PHE A 194 -15.68 -6.84 -4.57
N ALA A 195 -16.25 -5.74 -4.04
CA ALA A 195 -15.75 -4.39 -4.29
C ALA A 195 -14.42 -4.10 -3.60
N GLY A 196 -14.14 -4.79 -2.50
CA GLY A 196 -12.96 -4.66 -1.66
C GLY A 196 -11.95 -5.79 -1.89
N PRO A 197 -11.61 -6.55 -0.82
CA PRO A 197 -10.41 -7.39 -0.75
C PRO A 197 -10.43 -8.63 -1.67
N ALA A 198 -11.56 -8.97 -2.29
CA ALA A 198 -11.59 -10.07 -3.22
C ALA A 198 -11.17 -9.67 -4.64
N PHE A 199 -11.44 -8.41 -5.08
CA PHE A 199 -11.12 -7.99 -6.45
C PHE A 199 -11.15 -6.48 -6.69
N GLY A 200 -12.23 -5.78 -6.30
CA GLY A 200 -12.55 -4.45 -6.84
C GLY A 200 -11.49 -3.40 -6.53
N TRP A 201 -11.03 -3.31 -5.31
CA TRP A 201 -10.01 -2.35 -4.93
C TRP A 201 -8.62 -2.66 -5.52
N HIS A 202 -8.34 -3.96 -5.81
CA HIS A 202 -7.11 -4.36 -6.51
C HIS A 202 -7.14 -3.84 -7.96
N ALA A 203 -8.29 -3.97 -8.62
CA ALA A 203 -8.46 -3.41 -9.96
C ALA A 203 -8.31 -1.87 -9.95
N GLU A 204 -8.83 -1.18 -8.93
CA GLU A 204 -8.67 0.27 -8.78
C GLU A 204 -7.21 0.67 -8.54
N ALA A 205 -6.48 -0.05 -7.68
CA ALA A 205 -5.07 0.21 -7.43
C ALA A 205 -4.21 -0.05 -8.68
N GLY A 206 -4.51 -1.10 -9.45
CA GLY A 206 -3.89 -1.34 -10.75
C GLY A 206 -4.16 -0.21 -11.75
N ILE A 207 -5.40 0.29 -11.82
CA ILE A 207 -5.75 1.49 -12.60
C ILE A 207 -4.93 2.68 -12.13
N HIS A 208 -4.76 2.89 -10.83
CA HIS A 208 -3.98 3.99 -10.27
C HIS A 208 -2.52 3.95 -10.75
N VAL A 209 -1.85 2.80 -10.67
CA VAL A 209 -0.48 2.62 -11.18
C VAL A 209 -0.42 2.89 -12.69
N LEU A 210 -1.36 2.34 -13.46
CA LEU A 210 -1.43 2.57 -14.91
C LEU A 210 -1.67 4.04 -15.25
N ARG A 211 -2.52 4.75 -14.49
CA ARG A 211 -2.73 6.18 -14.68
C ARG A 211 -1.45 6.99 -14.46
N LEU A 212 -0.66 6.67 -13.41
CA LEU A 212 0.64 7.31 -13.18
C LEU A 212 1.61 7.12 -14.37
N ILE A 213 1.62 5.93 -14.96
CA ILE A 213 2.40 5.65 -16.16
C ILE A 213 1.84 6.45 -17.35
N LEU A 214 0.56 6.25 -17.69
CA LEU A 214 -0.05 6.76 -18.91
C LEU A 214 -0.23 8.28 -18.93
N SER A 215 -0.24 8.96 -17.79
CA SER A 215 -0.27 10.43 -17.71
C SER A 215 1.09 11.09 -17.94
N GLY A 216 2.16 10.31 -18.10
CA GLY A 216 3.53 10.83 -18.14
C GLY A 216 4.05 11.35 -16.80
N ALA A 217 3.40 11.00 -15.68
CA ALA A 217 3.89 11.38 -14.35
C ALA A 217 5.28 10.79 -14.08
N LEU A 218 5.54 9.57 -14.55
CA LEU A 218 6.85 8.92 -14.39
C LEU A 218 7.92 9.46 -15.36
N ASP A 219 7.55 10.19 -16.42
CA ASP A 219 8.49 10.96 -17.23
C ASP A 219 8.90 12.26 -16.52
N ARG A 220 7.91 12.93 -15.90
CA ARG A 220 8.17 14.14 -15.10
C ARG A 220 8.97 13.86 -13.83
N HIS A 221 8.81 12.66 -13.26
CA HIS A 221 9.47 12.20 -12.04
C HIS A 221 10.23 10.89 -12.30
N PRO A 222 11.35 10.92 -13.05
CA PRO A 222 12.03 9.71 -13.51
C PRO A 222 12.68 8.87 -12.39
N ASN A 223 12.87 9.46 -11.20
CA ASN A 223 13.40 8.74 -10.03
C ASN A 223 12.32 8.40 -8.99
N LEU A 224 11.05 8.70 -9.29
CA LEU A 224 9.95 8.33 -8.40
C LEU A 224 9.85 6.80 -8.30
N LYS A 225 9.68 6.31 -7.08
CA LYS A 225 9.59 4.90 -6.76
C LYS A 225 8.18 4.59 -6.26
N LEU A 226 7.57 3.53 -6.78
CA LEU A 226 6.24 3.09 -6.39
C LEU A 226 6.30 1.69 -5.81
N LEU A 227 5.52 1.45 -4.75
CA LEU A 227 5.20 0.11 -4.26
C LEU A 227 3.76 -0.22 -4.62
N SER A 228 3.52 -1.45 -5.07
CA SER A 228 2.20 -1.97 -5.45
C SER A 228 1.98 -3.32 -4.80
N GLY A 229 0.96 -3.44 -3.96
CA GLY A 229 0.62 -4.63 -3.19
C GLY A 229 0.07 -5.78 -4.02
N HIS A 230 -0.32 -6.86 -3.33
CA HIS A 230 -1.15 -7.95 -3.84
C HIS A 230 -0.71 -8.45 -5.23
N TRP A 231 0.60 -8.68 -5.36
CA TRP A 231 1.22 -9.05 -6.63
C TRP A 231 0.97 -8.00 -7.72
N GLY A 232 1.30 -6.72 -7.42
CA GLY A 232 1.29 -5.64 -8.40
C GLY A 232 -0.08 -5.32 -8.98
N GLU A 233 -1.15 -5.63 -8.23
CA GLU A 233 -2.52 -5.18 -8.50
C GLU A 233 -2.97 -5.48 -9.93
N LEU A 234 -2.77 -6.73 -10.39
CA LEU A 234 -3.16 -7.26 -11.69
C LEU A 234 -2.36 -6.71 -12.91
N VAL A 235 -1.52 -5.69 -12.75
CA VAL A 235 -0.89 -4.98 -13.88
C VAL A 235 0.14 -5.84 -14.61
N ALA A 236 0.99 -6.57 -13.88
CA ALA A 236 2.11 -7.31 -14.47
C ALA A 236 1.69 -8.32 -15.57
N GLY A 237 0.53 -8.94 -15.42
CA GLY A 237 0.00 -9.87 -16.42
C GLY A 237 -0.48 -9.23 -17.74
N TRP A 238 -0.45 -7.89 -17.83
CA TRP A 238 -0.94 -7.13 -18.98
C TRP A 238 0.12 -6.27 -19.66
N LEU A 239 1.39 -6.30 -19.21
CA LEU A 239 2.43 -5.40 -19.68
C LEU A 239 2.67 -5.50 -21.20
N ASP A 240 2.80 -6.70 -21.74
CA ASP A 240 2.98 -6.89 -23.18
C ASP A 240 1.77 -6.36 -23.98
N ARG A 241 0.55 -6.58 -23.46
CA ARG A 241 -0.67 -6.08 -24.10
C ARG A 241 -0.77 -4.56 -24.06
N LEU A 242 -0.31 -3.95 -22.98
CA LEU A 242 -0.23 -2.47 -22.87
C LEU A 242 0.73 -1.92 -23.90
N ASP A 243 1.92 -2.50 -24.05
CA ASP A 243 2.88 -2.06 -25.07
C ASP A 243 2.34 -2.23 -26.49
N GLU A 244 1.66 -3.35 -26.78
CA GLU A 244 1.07 -3.61 -28.09
C GLU A 244 0.00 -2.58 -28.47
N VAL A 245 -0.91 -2.22 -27.53
CA VAL A 245 -2.09 -1.40 -27.85
C VAL A 245 -1.98 0.05 -27.48
N VAL A 246 -1.06 0.43 -26.60
CA VAL A 246 -0.81 1.81 -26.16
C VAL A 246 0.55 2.34 -26.62
N GLY A 247 1.45 1.48 -27.04
CA GLY A 247 2.80 1.84 -27.47
C GLY A 247 2.88 2.75 -28.70
N TRP A 248 1.76 2.99 -29.39
CA TRP A 248 1.65 4.00 -30.46
C TRP A 248 1.47 5.44 -29.89
N ALA A 249 1.18 5.57 -28.60
CA ALA A 249 0.99 6.85 -27.94
C ALA A 249 2.34 7.56 -27.79
N ASP A 250 2.53 8.62 -28.56
CA ASP A 250 3.79 9.38 -28.70
C ASP A 250 4.02 10.41 -27.60
N HIS A 251 3.17 10.45 -26.58
CA HIS A 251 3.28 11.35 -25.43
C HIS A 251 4.09 10.79 -24.26
N LEU A 252 4.53 9.52 -24.35
CA LEU A 252 5.40 8.86 -23.37
C LEU A 252 6.80 8.67 -23.96
N ASP A 253 7.82 8.88 -23.14
CA ASP A 253 9.22 8.72 -23.56
C ASP A 253 9.60 7.25 -23.76
N ARG A 254 8.88 6.30 -23.12
CA ARG A 254 9.16 4.86 -23.11
C ARG A 254 7.87 4.04 -23.25
N ALA A 255 8.02 2.75 -23.54
CA ALA A 255 6.91 1.81 -23.51
C ALA A 255 6.34 1.69 -22.07
N PRO A 256 5.01 1.53 -21.88
CA PRO A 256 4.40 1.40 -20.56
C PRO A 256 5.05 0.36 -19.66
N SER A 257 5.43 -0.80 -20.21
CA SER A 257 6.09 -1.86 -19.44
C SER A 257 7.46 -1.46 -18.89
N ALA A 258 8.19 -0.57 -19.58
CA ALA A 258 9.50 -0.13 -19.14
C ALA A 258 9.42 0.72 -17.86
N TYR A 259 8.40 1.59 -17.74
CA TYR A 259 8.16 2.32 -16.49
C TYR A 259 7.83 1.37 -15.34
N TYR A 260 6.95 0.39 -15.58
CA TYR A 260 6.56 -0.56 -14.56
C TYR A 260 7.76 -1.36 -14.05
N ARG A 261 8.57 -1.92 -14.95
CA ARG A 261 9.76 -2.71 -14.57
C ARG A 261 10.84 -1.90 -13.86
N ASP A 262 10.96 -0.59 -14.16
CA ASP A 262 12.01 0.26 -13.58
C ASP A 262 11.60 0.92 -12.25
N GLN A 263 10.34 1.37 -12.12
CA GLN A 263 9.90 2.27 -11.06
C GLN A 263 8.86 1.66 -10.11
N VAL A 264 8.39 0.41 -10.38
CA VAL A 264 7.40 -0.27 -9.52
C VAL A 264 8.00 -1.51 -8.86
N TRP A 265 7.85 -1.62 -7.55
CA TRP A 265 8.13 -2.82 -6.77
C TRP A 265 6.82 -3.47 -6.36
N ALA A 266 6.73 -4.79 -6.52
CA ALA A 266 5.55 -5.55 -6.14
C ALA A 266 5.74 -6.26 -4.79
N THR A 267 4.63 -6.45 -4.05
CA THR A 267 4.63 -7.21 -2.80
C THR A 267 3.55 -8.29 -2.80
N PRO A 268 3.73 -9.42 -2.08
CA PRO A 268 2.73 -10.49 -2.01
C PRO A 268 1.52 -10.17 -1.13
N SER A 269 1.63 -9.26 -0.16
CA SER A 269 0.54 -8.89 0.75
C SER A 269 -0.18 -10.10 1.35
N GLY A 270 0.60 -11.07 1.87
CA GLY A 270 0.07 -12.32 2.43
C GLY A 270 -0.56 -13.30 1.44
N MET A 271 -0.57 -12.98 0.14
CA MET A 271 -1.01 -13.91 -0.92
C MET A 271 0.16 -14.83 -1.30
N PHE A 272 0.50 -15.80 -0.44
CA PHE A 272 1.67 -16.66 -0.57
C PHE A 272 1.46 -17.78 -1.59
N SER A 273 1.49 -17.41 -2.87
CA SER A 273 1.38 -18.31 -4.02
C SER A 273 2.72 -18.46 -4.75
N GLN A 274 3.27 -19.67 -4.76
CA GLN A 274 4.50 -19.97 -5.49
C GLN A 274 4.38 -19.70 -7.00
N ASN A 275 3.19 -19.93 -7.58
CA ASN A 275 2.94 -19.63 -8.99
C ASN A 275 3.02 -18.13 -9.30
N GLN A 276 2.48 -17.29 -8.42
CA GLN A 276 2.59 -15.83 -8.56
C GLN A 276 4.03 -15.37 -8.37
N LEU A 277 4.75 -15.88 -7.36
CA LEU A 277 6.15 -15.57 -7.15
C LEU A 277 6.99 -15.90 -8.40
N ASN A 278 6.86 -17.10 -8.95
CA ASN A 278 7.58 -17.51 -10.14
C ASN A 278 7.26 -16.64 -11.36
N PHE A 279 5.98 -16.29 -11.54
CA PHE A 279 5.55 -15.37 -12.59
C PHE A 279 6.20 -13.99 -12.43
N PHE A 280 6.17 -13.41 -11.23
CA PHE A 280 6.74 -12.10 -10.98
C PHE A 280 8.26 -12.06 -11.11
N VAL A 281 8.95 -13.08 -10.64
CA VAL A 281 10.41 -13.21 -10.84
C VAL A 281 10.76 -13.25 -12.34
N ALA A 282 9.96 -13.95 -13.15
CA ALA A 282 10.17 -14.01 -14.59
C ALA A 282 9.83 -12.70 -15.30
N GLU A 283 8.78 -11.99 -14.85
CA GLU A 283 8.22 -10.82 -15.53
C GLU A 283 8.93 -9.50 -15.17
N ILE A 284 9.26 -9.29 -13.90
CA ILE A 284 9.84 -8.02 -13.44
C ILE A 284 11.20 -8.18 -12.74
N GLY A 285 11.62 -9.42 -12.45
CA GLY A 285 12.87 -9.71 -11.73
C GLY A 285 12.68 -9.79 -10.21
N ALA A 286 13.53 -10.59 -9.57
CA ALA A 286 13.53 -10.75 -8.11
C ALA A 286 13.92 -9.45 -7.37
N ASP A 287 14.66 -8.56 -8.01
CA ASP A 287 15.07 -7.24 -7.50
C ASP A 287 13.94 -6.21 -7.42
N ARG A 288 12.78 -6.54 -7.95
CA ARG A 288 11.55 -5.74 -7.92
C ARG A 288 10.45 -6.31 -7.02
N ILE A 289 10.78 -7.31 -6.19
CA ILE A 289 9.84 -7.95 -5.25
C ILE A 289 10.30 -7.69 -3.83
N ILE A 290 9.39 -7.25 -2.95
CA ILE A 290 9.64 -7.05 -1.52
C ILE A 290 8.61 -7.85 -0.73
N HIS A 291 9.04 -8.52 0.33
CA HIS A 291 8.14 -9.35 1.13
C HIS A 291 7.16 -8.53 1.96
N SER A 292 5.93 -9.04 2.16
CA SER A 292 4.88 -8.41 2.98
C SER A 292 3.82 -9.42 3.39
N GLU A 293 3.11 -9.15 4.50
CA GLU A 293 2.07 -10.02 5.03
C GLU A 293 0.68 -9.40 5.01
N ASP A 294 0.55 -8.06 5.07
CA ASP A 294 -0.69 -7.32 5.24
C ASP A 294 -1.29 -7.48 6.66
N TYR A 295 -0.40 -7.65 7.68
CA TYR A 295 -0.83 -7.75 9.07
C TYR A 295 -1.43 -6.42 9.57
N PRO A 296 -2.55 -6.38 10.30
CA PRO A 296 -3.26 -7.50 10.93
C PRO A 296 -4.49 -8.00 10.13
N TYR A 297 -4.70 -7.54 8.90
CA TYR A 297 -5.83 -7.99 8.07
C TYR A 297 -5.64 -9.41 7.56
N VAL A 298 -4.41 -9.74 7.21
CA VAL A 298 -3.97 -11.09 6.87
C VAL A 298 -2.95 -11.52 7.90
N VAL A 299 -3.16 -12.72 8.50
CA VAL A 299 -2.24 -13.32 9.47
C VAL A 299 -1.83 -14.68 8.93
N ARG A 300 -0.54 -14.87 8.71
CA ARG A 300 0.05 -16.09 8.16
C ARG A 300 0.99 -16.73 9.15
N ASP A 301 0.98 -18.05 9.24
CA ASP A 301 1.90 -18.85 10.05
C ASP A 301 3.14 -19.33 9.27
N ASN A 302 3.18 -19.07 7.96
CA ASN A 302 4.21 -19.55 7.04
C ASN A 302 4.96 -18.42 6.32
N VAL A 303 5.16 -17.29 6.97
CA VAL A 303 5.80 -16.09 6.36
C VAL A 303 7.24 -16.39 5.91
N SER A 304 8.07 -16.97 6.77
CA SER A 304 9.43 -17.40 6.40
C SER A 304 9.44 -18.61 5.47
N ASP A 305 8.57 -19.60 5.73
CA ASP A 305 8.50 -20.83 4.95
C ASP A 305 8.17 -20.58 3.48
N PHE A 306 7.34 -19.57 3.20
CA PHE A 306 6.99 -19.21 1.82
C PHE A 306 8.21 -18.91 0.96
N LEU A 307 9.19 -18.17 1.50
CA LEU A 307 10.43 -17.87 0.79
C LEU A 307 11.43 -19.04 0.85
N GLU A 308 11.50 -19.78 1.97
CA GLU A 308 12.41 -20.92 2.12
C GLU A 308 12.08 -22.06 1.16
N GLN A 309 10.80 -22.28 0.87
CA GLN A 309 10.31 -23.33 -0.03
C GLN A 309 10.28 -22.90 -1.51
N ALA A 310 10.56 -21.63 -1.80
CA ALA A 310 10.52 -21.11 -3.17
C ALA A 310 11.71 -21.61 -4.00
N ASP A 311 11.47 -21.82 -5.30
CA ASP A 311 12.53 -22.13 -6.28
C ASP A 311 13.28 -20.84 -6.67
N LEU A 312 14.10 -20.37 -5.75
CA LEU A 312 14.90 -19.17 -5.86
C LEU A 312 16.36 -19.47 -5.55
N THR A 313 17.29 -18.76 -6.18
CA THR A 313 18.67 -18.75 -5.71
C THR A 313 18.76 -18.08 -4.33
N ASP A 314 19.82 -18.33 -3.57
CA ASP A 314 20.03 -17.70 -2.27
C ASP A 314 20.10 -16.16 -2.38
N GLU A 315 20.67 -15.65 -3.49
CA GLU A 315 20.74 -14.23 -3.79
C GLU A 315 19.33 -13.63 -4.01
N GLN A 316 18.51 -14.27 -4.85
CA GLN A 316 17.13 -13.84 -5.10
C GLN A 316 16.29 -13.90 -3.81
N ARG A 317 16.44 -14.95 -3.04
CA ARG A 317 15.75 -15.13 -1.75
C ARG A 317 16.11 -14.03 -0.77
N GLY A 318 17.41 -13.73 -0.62
CA GLY A 318 17.91 -12.66 0.25
C GLY A 318 17.44 -11.27 -0.25
N ALA A 319 17.44 -11.03 -1.57
CA ALA A 319 16.93 -9.79 -2.16
C ALA A 319 15.46 -9.56 -1.79
N ILE A 320 14.58 -10.55 -2.01
CA ILE A 320 13.15 -10.47 -1.72
C ILE A 320 12.88 -10.36 -0.22
N ALA A 321 13.60 -11.14 0.60
CA ALA A 321 13.37 -11.19 2.04
C ALA A 321 13.72 -9.88 2.76
N HIS A 322 14.78 -9.18 2.33
CA HIS A 322 15.19 -7.93 2.98
C HIS A 322 15.98 -6.97 2.09
N GLY A 323 16.83 -7.48 1.18
CA GLY A 323 17.80 -6.64 0.46
C GLY A 323 17.15 -5.53 -0.36
N ASN A 324 16.05 -5.84 -1.06
CA ASN A 324 15.30 -4.85 -1.85
C ASN A 324 14.64 -3.79 -0.96
N ALA A 325 14.07 -4.20 0.18
CA ALA A 325 13.51 -3.26 1.15
C ALA A 325 14.60 -2.34 1.72
N GLU A 326 15.75 -2.89 2.11
CA GLU A 326 16.88 -2.12 2.63
C GLU A 326 17.38 -1.09 1.62
N ALA A 327 17.51 -1.47 0.34
CA ALA A 327 17.95 -0.58 -0.73
C ALA A 327 16.90 0.50 -1.06
N LEU A 328 15.63 0.09 -1.23
CA LEU A 328 14.55 1.00 -1.62
C LEU A 328 14.24 2.04 -0.54
N LEU A 329 14.26 1.62 0.74
CA LEU A 329 13.87 2.42 1.90
C LEU A 329 15.04 3.15 2.57
N GLY A 330 16.26 3.06 2.02
CA GLY A 330 17.44 3.70 2.60
C GLY A 330 17.83 3.15 3.98
N MET A 331 17.59 1.86 4.23
CA MET A 331 17.83 1.21 5.53
C MET A 331 19.19 0.51 5.59
N SER A 332 19.96 0.48 4.49
CA SER A 332 21.26 -0.18 4.42
C SER A 332 22.28 0.51 5.33
N GLY A 333 22.84 -0.24 6.27
CA GLY A 333 23.96 0.24 7.12
C GLY A 333 23.56 1.05 8.36
N LYS A 334 22.29 1.01 8.78
CA LYS A 334 21.85 1.61 10.06
C LYS A 334 21.59 0.57 11.13
#